data_ec013ca581ea5845d8fdda9c600cb198
#
_entry.id   ec013ca581ea5845d8fdda9c600cb198
#
_cell.length_a   1.000
_cell.length_b   1.000
_cell.length_c   1.000
_cell.angle_alpha   90.00
_cell.angle_beta   90.00
_cell.angle_gamma   90.00
#
_symmetry.space_group_name_H-M   'P 1'
#
loop_
_entity.id
_entity.type
_entity.pdbx_description
1 polymer ?
#
loop_
_entity_poly.entity_id
_entity_poly.type
_entity_poly.pdbx_seq_one_letter_code
_entity_poly.pdbx_strand_id
1 'polypeptide(L)'
;MVRGRPVRSVIRQNIIEILHYLGEGYGYQISKIYNEIFAPVTQRSIYYHLHKGVKTNELEVHNIRVEKGDYSWGESVEKIYYSLGRGAEPRGLKK
;
A
#
# COMPACT_ATOMS: atom_id res chain seq x y z
N MET A 1 29.94 -7.96 -0.34
CA MET A 1 29.31 -7.65 -0.31
C MET A 1 28.38 -7.60 -0.86
N VAL A 2 27.74 -7.54 -0.86
CA VAL A 2 26.84 -7.59 -1.44
C VAL A 2 26.32 -6.54 -1.79
N ARG A 3 26.75 -5.92 -2.40
CA ARG A 3 26.33 -5.03 -2.90
C ARG A 3 25.54 -5.28 -3.77
N GLY A 4 25.14 -5.27 -4.43
CA GLY A 4 24.36 -5.44 -5.46
C GLY A 4 23.14 -6.09 -5.22
N ARG A 5 22.79 -6.48 -4.13
CA ARG A 5 21.65 -7.08 -4.02
C ARG A 5 20.61 -6.15 -4.29
N PRO A 6 19.55 -6.49 -4.89
CA PRO A 6 18.46 -5.63 -5.16
C PRO A 6 17.99 -5.11 -3.88
N VAL A 7 17.77 -3.90 -3.89
CA VAL A 7 17.31 -3.27 -2.72
C VAL A 7 15.85 -3.42 -2.64
N ARG A 8 15.42 -4.17 -1.68
CA ARG A 8 14.03 -4.27 -1.47
C ARG A 8 13.70 -3.18 -0.51
N SER A 9 12.80 -2.32 -0.88
CA SER A 9 12.45 -1.21 -0.03
C SER A 9 11.77 -1.69 1.23
N VAL A 10 12.24 -1.21 2.37
CA VAL A 10 11.62 -1.54 3.63
C VAL A 10 10.19 -1.01 3.65
N ILE A 11 10.00 0.18 3.11
CA ILE A 11 8.67 0.76 3.06
C ILE A 11 7.73 -0.11 2.25
N ARG A 12 8.19 -0.56 1.08
CA ARG A 12 7.35 -1.39 0.25
C ARG A 12 7.04 -2.72 0.91
N GLN A 13 8.04 -3.32 1.55
CA GLN A 13 7.80 -4.58 2.24
C GLN A 13 6.78 -4.39 3.35
N ASN A 14 6.87 -3.29 4.09
CA ASN A 14 5.90 -3.03 5.14
C ASN A 14 4.49 -2.85 4.60
N ILE A 15 4.37 -2.23 3.43
CA ILE A 15 3.07 -2.10 2.79
C ILE A 15 2.53 -3.48 2.41
N ILE A 16 3.40 -4.35 1.91
CA ILE A 16 3.01 -5.71 1.57
C ILE A 16 2.48 -6.43 2.81
N GLU A 17 3.15 -6.25 3.94
CA GLU A 17 2.68 -6.91 5.16
C GLU A 17 1.32 -6.39 5.58
N ILE A 18 1.10 -5.08 5.47
CA ILE A 18 -0.18 -4.51 5.81
C ILE A 18 -1.28 -5.10 4.92
N LEU A 19 -1.02 -5.18 3.63
CA LEU A 19 -2.01 -5.72 2.70
C LEU A 19 -2.21 -7.21 2.89
N HIS A 20 -1.16 -7.92 3.30
CA HIS A 20 -1.29 -9.32 3.62
C HIS A 20 -2.29 -9.52 4.75
N TYR A 21 -2.24 -8.62 5.72
CA TYR A 21 -3.12 -8.69 6.85
C TYR A 21 -4.55 -8.25 6.51
N LEU A 22 -4.69 -7.19 5.73
CA LEU A 22 -6.00 -6.64 5.41
C LEU A 22 -6.70 -7.34 4.27
N GLY A 23 -5.93 -7.90 3.34
CA GLY A 23 -6.49 -8.43 2.11
C GLY A 23 -6.52 -7.39 1.01
N GLU A 24 -7.03 -6.23 1.29
CA GLU A 24 -7.03 -5.11 0.34
C GLU A 24 -7.06 -3.82 1.13
N GLY A 25 -6.66 -2.75 0.50
CA GLY A 25 -6.71 -1.46 1.15
C GLY A 25 -6.48 -0.35 0.15
N TYR A 26 -6.95 0.83 0.46
CA TYR A 26 -6.70 1.98 -0.39
C TYR A 26 -5.61 2.85 0.25
N GLY A 27 -5.06 3.73 -0.57
CA GLY A 27 -3.83 4.43 -0.20
C GLY A 27 -3.88 5.16 1.13
N TYR A 28 -4.94 5.92 1.37
CA TYR A 28 -5.02 6.67 2.62
C TYR A 28 -5.11 5.73 3.83
N GLN A 29 -5.86 4.65 3.68
CA GLN A 29 -5.98 3.67 4.74
C GLN A 29 -4.64 3.03 5.05
N ILE A 30 -3.93 2.66 3.99
CA ILE A 30 -2.61 2.05 4.14
C ILE A 30 -1.67 3.02 4.83
N SER A 31 -1.71 4.29 4.44
CA SER A 31 -0.84 5.30 5.02
C SER A 31 -1.11 5.48 6.50
N LYS A 32 -2.38 5.50 6.86
CA LYS A 32 -2.74 5.64 8.26
C LYS A 32 -2.23 4.49 9.09
N ILE A 33 -2.46 3.28 8.61
CA ILE A 33 -2.04 2.10 9.33
C ILE A 33 -0.52 2.06 9.42
N TYR A 34 0.14 2.41 8.32
CA TYR A 34 1.59 2.40 8.31
C TYR A 34 2.16 3.28 9.40
N ASN A 35 1.61 4.50 9.50
CA ASN A 35 2.14 5.44 10.47
C ASN A 35 1.79 5.09 11.90
N GLU A 36 0.86 4.18 12.08
CA GLU A 36 0.54 3.71 13.43
C GLU A 36 1.41 2.55 13.85
N ILE A 37 1.86 1.75 12.90
CA ILE A 37 2.59 0.53 13.21
C ILE A 37 4.09 0.71 13.05
N PHE A 38 4.47 1.43 12.04
CA PHE A 38 5.88 1.57 11.69
C PHE A 38 6.32 3.00 11.88
N ALA A 39 7.59 3.26 11.61
CA ALA A 39 8.08 4.61 11.68
C ALA A 39 7.35 5.48 10.66
N PRO A 40 6.95 6.69 11.04
CA PRO A 40 6.14 7.51 10.13
C PRO A 40 6.88 7.87 8.84
N VAL A 41 6.14 7.84 7.75
CA VAL A 41 6.65 8.31 6.47
C VAL A 41 5.58 9.20 5.86
N THR A 42 5.96 9.94 4.84
CA THR A 42 4.99 10.84 4.21
C THR A 42 4.00 10.03 3.38
N GLN A 43 2.83 10.60 3.23
CA GLN A 43 1.82 9.98 2.40
C GLN A 43 2.30 9.86 0.97
N ARG A 44 3.07 10.84 0.51
CA ARG A 44 3.63 10.80 -0.82
C ARG A 44 4.51 9.58 -1.00
N SER A 45 5.31 9.25 0.00
CA SER A 45 6.16 8.09 -0.06
C SER A 45 5.34 6.81 -0.17
N ILE A 46 4.25 6.73 0.59
CA ILE A 46 3.37 5.57 0.51
C ILE A 46 2.81 5.42 -0.90
N TYR A 47 2.30 6.51 -1.48
CA TYR A 47 1.74 6.43 -2.81
C TYR A 47 2.79 6.09 -3.86
N TYR A 48 4.00 6.58 -3.68
CA TYR A 48 5.08 6.24 -4.58
C TYR A 48 5.30 4.73 -4.59
N HIS A 49 5.35 4.13 -3.42
CA HIS A 49 5.61 2.70 -3.33
C HIS A 49 4.42 1.87 -3.77
N LEU A 50 3.20 2.39 -3.63
CA LEU A 50 2.05 1.70 -4.17
C LEU A 50 2.15 1.62 -5.69
N HIS A 51 2.49 2.71 -6.33
CA HIS A 51 2.66 2.71 -7.77
C HIS A 51 3.80 1.80 -8.20
N LYS A 52 4.90 1.86 -7.48
CA LYS A 52 6.04 1.05 -7.83
C LYS A 52 5.73 -0.43 -7.65
N GLY A 53 5.01 -0.76 -6.59
CA GLY A 53 4.65 -2.15 -6.34
C GLY A 53 3.78 -2.73 -7.43
N VAL A 54 2.90 -1.92 -8.01
CA VAL A 54 2.10 -2.40 -9.12
C VAL A 54 2.98 -2.69 -10.32
N LYS A 55 3.97 -1.85 -10.55
CA LYS A 55 4.86 -2.07 -11.69
C LYS A 55 5.72 -3.31 -11.52
N THR A 56 6.04 -3.66 -10.30
CA THR A 56 6.88 -4.84 -10.05
C THR A 56 6.06 -6.09 -9.80
N ASN A 57 4.73 -5.98 -9.89
CA ASN A 57 3.82 -7.09 -9.64
C ASN A 57 3.78 -7.54 -8.19
N GLU A 58 4.34 -6.75 -7.30
CA GLU A 58 4.19 -7.03 -5.89
C GLU A 58 2.80 -6.65 -5.40
N LEU A 59 2.19 -5.70 -6.09
CA LEU A 59 0.84 -5.26 -5.76
C LEU A 59 -0.01 -5.27 -7.01
N GLU A 60 -1.31 -5.31 -6.82
CA GLU A 60 -2.28 -5.24 -7.92
C GLU A 60 -3.34 -4.24 -7.56
N VAL A 61 -3.86 -3.59 -8.57
CA VAL A 61 -5.06 -2.79 -8.37
C VAL A 61 -6.22 -3.75 -8.31
N HIS A 62 -6.78 -3.86 -7.12
CA HIS A 62 -7.83 -4.86 -6.90
C HIS A 62 -9.19 -4.33 -7.33
N ASN A 63 -9.43 -3.06 -7.05
CA ASN A 63 -10.74 -2.51 -7.29
C ASN A 63 -10.66 -1.00 -7.31
N ILE A 64 -11.53 -0.40 -8.07
CA ILE A 64 -11.66 1.05 -8.05
C ILE A 64 -13.09 1.33 -7.67
N ARG A 65 -13.29 1.98 -6.54
CA ARG A 65 -14.63 2.25 -6.04
C ARG A 65 -14.88 3.72 -6.02
N VAL A 66 -16.07 4.08 -6.44
CA VAL A 66 -16.50 5.46 -6.37
C VAL A 66 -17.50 5.53 -5.23
N GLU A 67 -17.15 6.32 -4.22
CA GLU A 67 -17.99 6.44 -3.05
C GLU A 67 -18.50 7.84 -2.93
N LYS A 68 -19.79 7.96 -2.69
CA LYS A 68 -20.36 9.26 -2.43
C LYS A 68 -20.15 9.58 -0.99
N GLY A 69 -19.60 10.73 -0.74
CA GLY A 69 -19.38 11.11 0.63
C GLY A 69 -20.33 12.22 1.02
N ASP A 70 -20.30 12.50 2.30
CA ASP A 70 -21.09 13.57 2.82
C ASP A 70 -20.29 14.85 2.72
N TYR A 71 -19.87 15.18 1.53
CA TYR A 71 -19.08 16.38 1.34
C TYR A 71 -20.00 17.53 1.04
N SER A 72 -19.62 18.69 1.49
CA SER A 72 -20.46 19.85 1.27
C SER A 72 -20.62 20.16 -0.21
N TRP A 73 -19.71 19.71 -1.03
CA TRP A 73 -19.82 19.92 -2.47
C TRP A 73 -20.53 18.76 -3.16
N GLY A 74 -20.89 17.72 -2.41
CA GLY A 74 -21.70 16.65 -2.97
C GLY A 74 -21.02 15.75 -3.96
N GLU A 75 -19.72 15.72 -3.97
CA GLU A 75 -19.01 14.92 -4.94
C GLU A 75 -18.71 13.54 -4.46
N SER A 76 -18.47 12.64 -5.40
CA SER A 76 -18.06 11.31 -5.05
C SER A 76 -16.54 11.25 -5.03
N VAL A 77 -16.01 10.27 -4.31
CA VAL A 77 -14.59 10.08 -4.20
C VAL A 77 -14.24 8.74 -4.78
N GLU A 78 -13.24 8.73 -5.65
CA GLU A 78 -12.78 7.50 -6.24
C GLU A 78 -11.67 6.94 -5.38
N LYS A 79 -11.81 5.70 -4.97
CA LYS A 79 -10.80 5.03 -4.15
C LYS A 79 -10.25 3.85 -4.90
N ILE A 80 -8.94 3.81 -5.00
CA ILE A 80 -8.26 2.71 -5.67
C ILE A 80 -7.79 1.75 -4.61
N TYR A 81 -8.28 0.52 -4.68
CA TYR A 81 -7.91 -0.50 -3.72
C TYR A 81 -6.80 -1.37 -4.27
N TYR A 82 -5.84 -1.66 -3.43
CA TYR A 82 -4.70 -2.47 -3.80
C TYR A 82 -4.75 -3.78 -3.02
N SER A 83 -4.20 -4.81 -3.63
CA SER A 83 -4.04 -6.09 -2.95
C SER A 83 -2.69 -6.66 -3.36
N LEU A 84 -2.35 -7.81 -2.81
CA LEU A 84 -1.06 -8.41 -3.11
C LEU A 84 -1.06 -9.00 -4.50
N GLY A 85 0.02 -8.78 -5.22
CA GLY A 85 0.20 -9.35 -6.54
C GLY A 85 1.02 -10.61 -6.47
N ARG A 86 1.35 -11.13 -7.64
CA ARG A 86 2.09 -12.37 -7.72
C ARG A 86 3.48 -12.28 -7.16
N GLY A 87 4.10 -11.12 -7.25
CA GLY A 87 5.45 -10.94 -6.79
C GLY A 87 5.58 -10.64 -5.33
N ALA A 88 4.49 -10.57 -4.61
CA ALA A 88 4.54 -10.24 -3.21
C ALA A 88 5.07 -11.41 -2.39
N GLU A 89 5.88 -11.08 -1.41
CA GLU A 89 6.42 -12.09 -0.52
C GLU A 89 6.25 -11.64 0.91
N PRO A 90 5.03 -11.72 1.42
CA PRO A 90 4.80 -11.29 2.79
C PRO A 90 5.45 -12.26 3.76
N ARG A 91 5.96 -11.72 4.83
CA ARG A 91 6.63 -12.54 5.84
C ARG A 91 5.81 -12.69 7.09
N GLY A 92 4.74 -11.93 7.19
CA GLY A 92 3.94 -11.92 8.38
C GLY A 92 4.48 -10.93 9.39
N LEU A 93 3.57 -10.27 10.07
CA LEU A 93 3.97 -9.36 11.11
C LEU A 93 4.06 -10.12 12.41
N LYS A 94 5.21 -9.98 13.07
CA LYS A 94 5.33 -10.68 14.31
C LYS A 94 4.97 -9.77 15.41
N LYS A 95 4.42 -10.31 16.43
CA LYS A 95 4.05 -9.49 17.47
C LYS A 95 4.93 -9.53 18.52
#